data_c3acb5fe4799b174268360545ce61cea
#
_entry.id   c3acb5fe4799b174268360545ce61cea
#
_cell.length_a   1.000
_cell.length_b   1.000
_cell.length_c   1.000
_cell.angle_alpha   90.00
_cell.angle_beta   90.00
_cell.angle_gamma   90.00
#
_symmetry.space_group_name_H-M   'P 1'
#
loop_
_entity.id
_entity.type
_entity.pdbx_description
1 polymer ?
#
loop_
_entity_poly.entity_id
_entity_poly.type
_entity_poly.pdbx_seq_one_letter_code
_entity_poly.pdbx_strand_id
1 'polypeptide(L)'
;MYISITGIKYKGFFKTLKFWIYTVPSFIAARKAEGNIFCEQKKIGEYHHTLTACKNKEKMMNYIKSKSHLKAMQNFHSIGTGSTFGFESSEIPNWNEALKIWKDNFREI
;
A
#
# COMPACT_ATOMS: atom_id res chain seq x y z
N MET A 1 -7.90 7.64 -13.03
CA MET A 1 -6.77 7.41 -12.08
C MET A 1 -6.59 5.94 -11.77
N TYR A 2 -5.41 5.60 -11.31
CA TYR A 2 -5.10 4.25 -10.91
C TYR A 2 -5.15 4.13 -9.39
N ILE A 3 -5.93 3.17 -8.88
CA ILE A 3 -6.14 2.92 -7.46
C ILE A 3 -5.38 1.67 -7.06
N SER A 4 -4.71 1.70 -5.91
CA SER A 4 -4.05 0.54 -5.32
C SER A 4 -4.49 0.39 -3.87
N ILE A 5 -4.88 -0.82 -3.50
CA ILE A 5 -5.30 -1.16 -2.14
C ILE A 5 -4.41 -2.31 -1.66
N THR A 6 -3.74 -2.10 -0.54
CA THR A 6 -2.83 -3.08 0.04
C THR A 6 -3.25 -3.43 1.46
N GLY A 7 -3.14 -4.68 1.84
CA GLY A 7 -3.34 -5.13 3.21
C GLY A 7 -2.12 -5.91 3.69
N ILE A 8 -1.54 -5.50 4.80
CA ILE A 8 -0.35 -6.12 5.40
C ILE A 8 -0.70 -6.64 6.79
N LYS A 9 -0.36 -7.89 7.04
CA LYS A 9 -0.53 -8.54 8.34
C LYS A 9 0.83 -8.85 8.93
N TYR A 10 1.05 -8.42 10.18
CA TYR A 10 2.29 -8.67 10.91
C TYR A 10 1.98 -8.99 12.38
N LYS A 11 2.88 -9.73 13.04
CA LYS A 11 2.73 -10.14 14.43
C LYS A 11 4.01 -9.92 15.22
N GLY A 12 3.84 -9.58 16.52
CA GLY A 12 4.94 -9.42 17.48
C GLY A 12 5.52 -8.02 17.53
N PHE A 13 6.10 -7.68 18.70
CA PHE A 13 6.64 -6.34 18.95
C PHE A 13 7.78 -5.97 17.98
N PHE A 14 8.75 -6.88 17.80
CA PHE A 14 9.90 -6.59 16.93
C PHE A 14 9.49 -6.48 15.46
N LYS A 15 8.54 -7.29 15.00
CA LYS A 15 8.01 -7.19 13.64
C LYS A 15 7.24 -5.91 13.42
N THR A 16 6.49 -5.45 14.42
CA THR A 16 5.78 -4.16 14.37
C THR A 16 6.76 -3.00 14.24
N LEU A 17 7.82 -2.99 15.06
CA LEU A 17 8.85 -1.95 15.01
C LEU A 17 9.55 -1.94 13.65
N LYS A 18 9.93 -3.12 13.14
CA LYS A 18 10.58 -3.27 11.85
C LYS A 18 9.65 -2.83 10.69
N PHE A 19 8.36 -3.15 10.78
CA PHE A 19 7.35 -2.69 9.85
C PHE A 19 7.36 -1.16 9.73
N TRP A 20 7.32 -0.44 10.86
CA TRP A 20 7.29 1.02 10.84
C TRP A 20 8.59 1.63 10.31
N ILE A 21 9.74 1.02 10.58
CA ILE A 21 11.04 1.49 10.08
C ILE A 21 11.05 1.53 8.55
N TYR A 22 10.46 0.55 7.88
CA TYR A 22 10.42 0.48 6.42
C TYR A 22 9.17 1.15 5.80
N THR A 23 8.04 1.10 6.50
CA THR A 23 6.76 1.60 5.98
C THR A 23 6.68 3.13 6.02
N VAL A 24 7.16 3.78 7.07
CA VAL A 24 7.08 5.24 7.17
C VAL A 24 7.82 5.94 6.04
N PRO A 25 9.08 5.62 5.72
CA PRO A 25 9.75 6.23 4.56
C PRO A 25 9.03 5.95 3.24
N SER A 26 8.52 4.75 3.04
CA SER A 26 7.77 4.38 1.85
C SER A 26 6.47 5.17 1.72
N PHE A 27 5.75 5.38 2.82
CA PHE A 27 4.53 6.16 2.85
C PHE A 27 4.79 7.64 2.54
N ILE A 28 5.84 8.21 3.12
CA ILE A 28 6.25 9.59 2.83
C ILE A 28 6.61 9.74 1.35
N ALA A 29 7.35 8.78 0.80
CA ALA A 29 7.71 8.78 -0.62
C ALA A 29 6.46 8.67 -1.51
N ALA A 30 5.46 7.88 -1.11
CA ALA A 30 4.19 7.77 -1.85
C ALA A 30 3.47 9.12 -1.90
N ARG A 31 3.38 9.81 -0.77
CA ARG A 31 2.70 11.12 -0.71
C ARG A 31 3.40 12.19 -1.52
N LYS A 32 4.71 12.10 -1.69
CA LYS A 32 5.54 13.04 -2.45
C LYS A 32 5.75 12.62 -3.91
N ALA A 33 5.33 11.42 -4.29
CA ALA A 33 5.56 10.91 -5.63
C ALA A 33 4.80 11.74 -6.68
N GLU A 34 5.44 11.96 -7.83
CA GLU A 34 4.79 12.63 -8.96
C GLU A 34 3.56 11.83 -9.40
N GLY A 35 2.45 12.51 -9.56
CA GLY A 35 1.19 11.90 -9.96
C GLY A 35 0.37 11.32 -8.82
N ASN A 36 0.86 11.38 -7.58
CA ASN A 36 0.06 10.98 -6.43
C ASN A 36 -1.09 11.98 -6.20
N ILE A 37 -2.31 11.46 -6.10
CA ILE A 37 -3.51 12.24 -5.84
C ILE A 37 -3.97 12.06 -4.40
N PHE A 38 -3.83 10.85 -3.87
CA PHE A 38 -4.34 10.48 -2.56
C PHE A 38 -3.53 9.32 -2.00
N CYS A 39 -3.24 9.36 -0.70
CA CYS A 39 -2.59 8.25 -0.01
C CYS A 39 -3.00 8.27 1.46
N GLU A 40 -3.66 7.20 1.90
CA GLU A 40 -4.17 7.10 3.27
C GLU A 40 -3.94 5.70 3.82
N GLN A 41 -3.70 5.60 5.11
CA GLN A 41 -3.53 4.32 5.81
C GLN A 41 -4.62 4.14 6.86
N LYS A 42 -5.04 2.88 7.06
CA LYS A 42 -6.02 2.53 8.09
C LYS A 42 -5.74 1.13 8.62
N LYS A 43 -5.65 1.00 9.93
CA LYS A 43 -5.54 -0.31 10.57
C LYS A 43 -6.92 -0.84 10.90
N ILE A 44 -7.23 -2.05 10.39
CA ILE A 44 -8.51 -2.72 10.62
C ILE A 44 -8.21 -4.16 11.03
N GLY A 45 -8.56 -4.53 12.27
CA GLY A 45 -8.24 -5.85 12.80
C GLY A 45 -6.74 -6.12 12.80
N GLU A 46 -6.32 -7.21 12.17
CA GLU A 46 -4.92 -7.60 12.07
C GLU A 46 -4.19 -7.01 10.86
N TYR A 47 -4.92 -6.29 9.97
CA TYR A 47 -4.37 -5.76 8.74
C TYR A 47 -4.10 -4.26 8.83
N HIS A 48 -2.98 -3.87 8.27
CA HIS A 48 -2.66 -2.47 8.00
C HIS A 48 -2.89 -2.21 6.52
N HIS A 49 -3.92 -1.41 6.21
CA HIS A 49 -4.32 -1.13 4.83
C HIS A 49 -3.78 0.21 4.35
N THR A 50 -3.41 0.25 3.07
CA THR A 50 -3.04 1.49 2.38
C THR A 50 -3.92 1.64 1.14
N LEU A 51 -4.54 2.79 1.01
CA LEU A 51 -5.33 3.18 -0.17
C LEU A 51 -4.60 4.32 -0.86
N THR A 52 -4.17 4.09 -2.10
CA THR A 52 -3.40 5.05 -2.88
C THR A 52 -4.09 5.29 -4.23
N ALA A 53 -4.18 6.56 -4.62
CA ALA A 53 -4.65 6.94 -5.95
C ALA A 53 -3.57 7.75 -6.66
N CYS A 54 -3.20 7.32 -7.86
CA CYS A 54 -2.26 8.03 -8.73
C CYS A 54 -2.96 8.46 -10.01
N LYS A 55 -2.41 9.48 -10.67
CA LYS A 55 -2.94 10.03 -11.90
C LYS A 55 -3.18 8.94 -12.97
N ASN A 56 -2.22 8.01 -13.11
CA ASN A 56 -2.32 6.88 -14.02
C ASN A 56 -1.43 5.73 -13.54
N LYS A 57 -1.52 4.60 -14.22
CA LYS A 57 -0.75 3.40 -13.87
C LYS A 57 0.76 3.63 -13.99
N GLU A 58 1.21 4.42 -14.96
CA GLU A 58 2.63 4.74 -15.15
C GLU A 58 3.21 5.42 -13.92
N LYS A 59 2.51 6.41 -13.37
CA LYS A 59 2.94 7.12 -12.15
C LYS A 59 2.99 6.20 -10.94
N MET A 60 2.02 5.30 -10.80
CA MET A 60 2.01 4.29 -9.76
C MET A 60 3.22 3.35 -9.89
N MET A 61 3.53 2.90 -11.09
CA MET A 61 4.69 2.02 -11.34
C MET A 61 6.00 2.73 -11.04
N ASN A 62 6.12 4.01 -11.36
CA ASN A 62 7.31 4.81 -11.04
C ASN A 62 7.53 4.88 -9.52
N TYR A 63 6.47 5.08 -8.75
CA TYR A 63 6.54 5.03 -7.29
C TYR A 63 6.96 3.66 -6.78
N ILE A 64 6.36 2.58 -7.29
CA ILE A 64 6.68 1.21 -6.88
C ILE A 64 8.16 0.88 -7.13
N LYS A 65 8.75 1.43 -8.17
CA LYS A 65 10.18 1.27 -8.50
C LYS A 65 11.07 2.24 -7.73
N SER A 66 10.52 3.12 -6.92
CA SER A 66 11.32 4.07 -6.13
C SER A 66 12.19 3.34 -5.10
N LYS A 67 13.32 3.95 -4.75
CA LYS A 67 14.28 3.38 -3.80
C LYS A 67 13.64 3.03 -2.45
N SER A 68 12.81 3.92 -1.93
CA SER A 68 12.14 3.71 -0.63
C SER A 68 11.17 2.53 -0.68
N HIS A 69 10.38 2.41 -1.75
CA HIS A 69 9.44 1.32 -1.90
C HIS A 69 10.15 -0.02 -2.11
N LEU A 70 11.19 -0.06 -2.96
CA LEU A 70 11.96 -1.27 -3.19
C LEU A 70 12.63 -1.77 -1.90
N LYS A 71 13.17 -0.85 -1.10
CA LYS A 71 13.77 -1.22 0.19
C LYS A 71 12.74 -1.83 1.15
N ALA A 72 11.54 -1.26 1.20
CA ALA A 72 10.44 -1.81 1.98
C ALA A 72 10.06 -3.22 1.50
N MET A 73 9.96 -3.41 0.20
CA MET A 73 9.61 -4.70 -0.40
C MET A 73 10.67 -5.78 -0.16
N GLN A 74 11.95 -5.44 -0.24
CA GLN A 74 13.05 -6.38 0.03
C GLN A 74 13.01 -6.94 1.45
N ASN A 75 12.50 -6.17 2.41
CA ASN A 75 12.43 -6.56 3.82
C ASN A 75 11.05 -7.06 4.22
N PHE A 76 10.08 -7.05 3.31
CA PHE A 76 8.69 -7.32 3.60
C PHE A 76 8.45 -8.71 4.21
N HIS A 77 9.01 -9.75 3.60
CA HIS A 77 8.78 -11.13 4.03
C HIS A 77 9.32 -11.45 5.43
N SER A 78 10.27 -10.65 5.93
CA SER A 78 10.75 -10.79 7.31
C SER A 78 9.81 -10.16 8.34
N ILE A 79 8.86 -9.34 7.88
CA ILE A 79 7.93 -8.58 8.73
C ILE A 79 6.57 -9.29 8.83
N GLY A 80 6.04 -9.79 7.72
CA GLY A 80 4.72 -10.37 7.68
C GLY A 80 4.31 -10.85 6.31
N THR A 81 3.00 -10.90 6.08
CA THR A 81 2.38 -11.26 4.81
C THR A 81 1.53 -10.11 4.31
N GLY A 82 1.31 -10.04 3.03
CA GLY A 82 0.52 -8.97 2.45
C GLY A 82 -0.14 -9.35 1.15
N SER A 83 -1.13 -8.53 0.78
CA SER A 83 -1.96 -8.72 -0.41
C SER A 83 -2.27 -7.37 -1.01
N THR A 84 -2.32 -7.29 -2.32
CA THR A 84 -2.57 -6.03 -3.03
C THR A 84 -3.51 -6.24 -4.21
N PHE A 85 -4.22 -5.17 -4.57
CA PHE A 85 -5.02 -5.12 -5.80
C PHE A 85 -5.01 -3.71 -6.36
N GLY A 86 -4.77 -3.58 -7.68
CA GLY A 86 -4.76 -2.31 -8.38
C GLY A 86 -5.76 -2.31 -9.54
N PHE A 87 -6.40 -1.17 -9.78
CA PHE A 87 -7.40 -1.02 -10.85
C PHE A 87 -7.56 0.44 -11.28
N GLU A 88 -8.08 0.62 -12.50
CA GLU A 88 -8.45 1.94 -13.00
C GLU A 88 -9.82 2.35 -12.45
N SER A 89 -9.97 3.64 -12.08
CA SER A 89 -11.22 4.19 -11.60
C SER A 89 -11.32 5.69 -11.91
N SER A 90 -12.53 6.19 -12.11
CA SER A 90 -12.78 7.62 -12.25
C SER A 90 -12.91 8.32 -10.89
N GLU A 91 -13.12 7.57 -9.83
CA GLU A 91 -13.32 8.10 -8.47
C GLU A 91 -12.48 7.32 -7.47
N ILE A 92 -12.11 8.00 -6.37
CA ILE A 92 -11.46 7.35 -5.23
C ILE A 92 -12.55 6.65 -4.42
N PRO A 93 -12.50 5.31 -4.25
CA PRO A 93 -13.51 4.61 -3.44
C PRO A 93 -13.39 5.02 -1.97
N ASN A 94 -14.51 4.99 -1.24
CA ASN A 94 -14.46 5.12 0.20
C ASN A 94 -13.85 3.84 0.81
N TRP A 95 -13.51 3.88 2.11
CA TRP A 95 -12.86 2.74 2.75
C TRP A 95 -13.70 1.46 2.73
N ASN A 96 -15.01 1.55 2.87
CA ASN A 96 -15.88 0.37 2.82
C ASN A 96 -15.85 -0.30 1.45
N GLU A 97 -15.93 0.49 0.39
CA GLU A 97 -15.84 0.00 -0.99
C GLU A 97 -14.44 -0.55 -1.29
N ALA A 98 -13.40 0.19 -0.89
CA ALA A 98 -12.02 -0.21 -1.11
C ALA A 98 -11.71 -1.55 -0.47
N LEU A 99 -12.11 -1.76 0.77
CA LEU A 99 -11.89 -3.01 1.50
C LEU A 99 -12.63 -4.18 0.87
N LYS A 100 -13.84 -3.96 0.36
CA LYS A 100 -14.60 -4.99 -0.34
C LYS A 100 -13.90 -5.38 -1.64
N ILE A 101 -13.46 -4.39 -2.43
CA ILE A 101 -12.74 -4.63 -3.68
C ILE A 101 -11.45 -5.42 -3.42
N TRP A 102 -10.68 -5.03 -2.41
CA TRP A 102 -9.46 -5.72 -2.04
C TRP A 102 -9.75 -7.16 -1.60
N LYS A 103 -10.72 -7.37 -0.72
CA LYS A 103 -11.08 -8.68 -0.20
C LYS A 103 -11.51 -9.66 -1.31
N ASP A 104 -12.22 -9.16 -2.31
CA ASP A 104 -12.74 -10.00 -3.39
C ASP A 104 -11.71 -10.28 -4.50
N ASN A 105 -10.64 -9.48 -4.61
CA ASN A 105 -9.73 -9.52 -5.76
C ASN A 105 -8.24 -9.58 -5.43
N PHE A 106 -7.84 -9.56 -4.15
CA PHE A 106 -6.44 -9.42 -3.80
C PHE A 106 -5.54 -10.51 -4.34
N ARG A 107 -4.27 -10.13 -4.56
CA ARG A 107 -3.17 -11.06 -4.87
C ARG A 107 -2.12 -10.96 -3.77
N GLU A 108 -1.57 -12.10 -3.34
CA GLU A 108 -0.48 -12.11 -2.37
C GLU A 108 0.79 -11.50 -2.95
N ILE A 109 1.49 -10.76 -2.10
CA ILE A 109 2.77 -10.14 -2.44
C ILE A 109 3.90 -11.17 -2.34
#